data_6b2cf088a643426665a8a7ff522abdc7
#
_entry.id   6b2cf088a643426665a8a7ff522abdc7
#
_cell.length_a   1.000
_cell.length_b   1.000
_cell.length_c   1.000
_cell.angle_alpha   90.00
_cell.angle_beta   90.00
_cell.angle_gamma   90.00
#
_symmetry.space_group_name_H-M   'P 1'
#
loop_
_entity.id
_entity.type
_entity.pdbx_description
1 polymer ?
#
loop_
_entity_poly.entity_id
_entity_poly.type
_entity_poly.pdbx_seq_one_letter_code
_entity_poly.pdbx_strand_id
1 'polypeptide(L)'
;MPTLHKTSKISSNYNKMSSIDWIILVLTQIFIIGYGIWRSRNSNKDMKTYLLGNNKMGWLSIGISVIATQASAITFLSIPGQAFYDGMGFIQIYFGLPIAMVILCITAIPIYHKLGVYTAYEYLENRFDLKTRALAAFLFLIQRGLSTGITIYAPSLVLATVLGWDINWTVILTGTIVTLYTYLGGTKAVSYTQMQQTIVIWIGLFAATYILISNLPANISFSDVVHVAGNMGKTELIDLSFDPADRYTLWSGLIGGVFLSLSYFGTDQSQVQRYLGGETITESRLGLLMSAIVKIPMQFLILSLGVLLFVFYQFVPQPIFFNATEVKKVYNSSEKIAYQTLETEFQAVSLQKTNAIQTYLTLRKDEPNKLTEMLATMKLIQQLDETCKKLHKQ
;
A
#
# COMPACT_ATOMS: atom_id res chain seq x y z
N MET A 1 27.58 -6.14 -29.26
CA MET A 1 26.86 -4.89 -29.55
C MET A 1 25.48 -5.07 -30.23
N PRO A 2 24.62 -6.02 -29.85
CA PRO A 2 23.24 -6.09 -30.40
C PRO A 2 22.14 -5.68 -29.42
N THR A 3 22.45 -5.28 -28.19
CA THR A 3 21.44 -5.04 -27.13
C THR A 3 21.01 -3.57 -26.97
N LEU A 4 21.73 -2.61 -27.51
CA LEU A 4 21.41 -1.18 -27.40
C LEU A 4 20.23 -0.73 -28.29
N HIS A 5 19.89 -1.51 -29.32
CA HIS A 5 18.79 -1.16 -30.24
C HIS A 5 17.39 -1.62 -29.74
N LYS A 6 17.35 -2.50 -28.70
CA LYS A 6 16.08 -2.92 -28.08
C LYS A 6 15.60 -1.96 -27.00
N THR A 7 16.50 -1.22 -26.37
CA THR A 7 16.16 -0.27 -25.28
C THR A 7 15.47 1.00 -25.80
N SER A 8 15.79 1.47 -27.02
CA SER A 8 15.11 2.64 -27.60
C SER A 8 13.66 2.36 -28.02
N LYS A 9 13.31 1.09 -28.30
CA LYS A 9 11.92 0.70 -28.58
C LYS A 9 11.08 0.49 -27.31
N ILE A 10 11.71 0.25 -26.17
CA ILE A 10 11.01 0.12 -24.87
C ILE A 10 10.53 1.49 -24.41
N SER A 11 11.28 2.57 -24.61
CA SER A 11 10.89 3.92 -24.18
C SER A 11 9.73 4.54 -24.98
N SER A 12 9.44 4.07 -26.20
CA SER A 12 8.39 4.65 -27.04
C SER A 12 7.00 4.00 -26.88
N ASN A 13 6.92 2.82 -26.25
CA ASN A 13 5.66 2.05 -26.13
C ASN A 13 4.98 2.16 -24.74
N TYR A 14 5.48 2.98 -23.83
CA TYR A 14 4.98 3.07 -22.44
C TYR A 14 3.64 3.78 -22.25
N ASN A 15 2.88 4.16 -23.29
CA ASN A 15 1.75 5.07 -23.06
C ASN A 15 0.49 4.86 -23.90
N LYS A 16 0.09 3.66 -24.21
CA LYS A 16 -1.32 3.47 -24.62
C LYS A 16 -1.85 2.20 -23.98
N MET A 17 -2.80 2.37 -23.05
CA MET A 17 -3.64 1.25 -22.63
C MET A 17 -4.26 0.61 -23.87
N SER A 18 -4.22 -0.71 -23.95
CA SER A 18 -4.88 -1.45 -25.01
C SER A 18 -6.40 -1.33 -24.86
N SER A 19 -7.13 -1.59 -25.91
CA SER A 19 -8.60 -1.62 -25.84
C SER A 19 -9.10 -2.64 -24.81
N ILE A 20 -8.35 -3.72 -24.58
CA ILE A 20 -8.66 -4.74 -23.57
C ILE A 20 -8.52 -4.17 -22.16
N ASP A 21 -7.48 -3.39 -21.89
CA ASP A 21 -7.27 -2.76 -20.56
C ASP A 21 -8.41 -1.80 -20.23
N TRP A 22 -8.88 -1.02 -21.22
CA TRP A 22 -10.03 -0.15 -21.07
C TRP A 22 -11.33 -0.91 -20.79
N ILE A 23 -11.56 -2.00 -21.50
CA ILE A 23 -12.74 -2.85 -21.29
C ILE A 23 -12.72 -3.44 -19.88
N ILE A 24 -11.59 -3.98 -19.43
CA ILE A 24 -11.44 -4.53 -18.08
C ILE A 24 -11.65 -3.45 -17.02
N LEU A 25 -11.04 -2.28 -17.18
CA LEU A 25 -11.18 -1.16 -16.24
C LEU A 25 -12.64 -0.74 -16.10
N VAL A 26 -13.32 -0.46 -17.22
CA VAL A 26 -14.68 0.06 -17.21
C VAL A 26 -15.68 -0.99 -16.75
N LEU A 27 -15.59 -2.23 -17.24
CA LEU A 27 -16.51 -3.31 -16.86
C LEU A 27 -16.37 -3.67 -15.38
N THR A 28 -15.15 -3.74 -14.84
CA THR A 28 -14.95 -4.00 -13.40
C THR A 28 -15.56 -2.89 -12.54
N GLN A 29 -15.37 -1.62 -12.90
CA GLN A 29 -15.98 -0.50 -12.18
C GLN A 29 -17.49 -0.53 -12.24
N ILE A 30 -18.08 -0.70 -13.41
CA ILE A 30 -19.54 -0.80 -13.59
C ILE A 30 -20.10 -1.98 -12.79
N PHE A 31 -19.44 -3.13 -12.84
CA PHE A 31 -19.87 -4.32 -12.11
C PHE A 31 -19.85 -4.09 -10.59
N ILE A 32 -18.74 -3.60 -10.05
CA ILE A 32 -18.56 -3.37 -8.61
C ILE A 32 -19.59 -2.35 -8.10
N ILE A 33 -19.71 -1.20 -8.77
CA ILE A 33 -20.63 -0.13 -8.38
C ILE A 33 -22.08 -0.61 -8.53
N GLY A 34 -22.43 -1.19 -9.68
CA GLY A 34 -23.78 -1.68 -9.98
C GLY A 34 -24.22 -2.76 -9.00
N TYR A 35 -23.35 -3.73 -8.69
CA TYR A 35 -23.63 -4.76 -7.70
C TYR A 35 -23.81 -4.17 -6.30
N GLY A 36 -22.96 -3.23 -5.88
CA GLY A 36 -23.06 -2.56 -4.59
C GLY A 36 -24.39 -1.83 -4.42
N ILE A 37 -24.80 -1.04 -5.41
CA ILE A 37 -26.08 -0.33 -5.42
C ILE A 37 -27.27 -1.32 -5.45
N TRP A 38 -27.22 -2.32 -6.31
CA TRP A 38 -28.29 -3.33 -6.41
C TRP A 38 -28.50 -4.07 -5.08
N ARG A 39 -27.41 -4.49 -4.44
CA ARG A 39 -27.46 -5.24 -3.18
C ARG A 39 -27.92 -4.40 -1.99
N SER A 40 -27.68 -3.08 -2.03
CA SER A 40 -28.06 -2.14 -0.97
C SER A 40 -29.43 -1.47 -1.17
N ARG A 41 -30.13 -1.77 -2.25
CA ARG A 41 -31.35 -1.07 -2.69
C ARG A 41 -32.46 -0.94 -1.62
N ASN A 42 -32.50 -1.88 -0.66
CA ASN A 42 -33.48 -1.87 0.44
C ASN A 42 -32.88 -1.35 1.77
N SER A 43 -31.63 -0.86 1.76
CA SER A 43 -30.92 -0.47 3.00
C SER A 43 -31.10 1.00 3.38
N ASN A 44 -31.71 1.81 2.52
CA ASN A 44 -31.83 3.27 2.72
C ASN A 44 -33.10 3.69 3.47
N LYS A 45 -33.80 2.75 4.14
CA LYS A 45 -35.10 3.02 4.74
C LYS A 45 -35.04 3.73 6.09
N ASP A 46 -33.93 3.57 6.85
CA ASP A 46 -33.72 4.20 8.14
C ASP A 46 -32.24 4.48 8.42
N MET A 47 -31.96 5.40 9.33
CA MET A 47 -30.59 5.80 9.68
C MET A 47 -29.77 4.63 10.26
N LYS A 48 -30.39 3.75 11.04
CA LYS A 48 -29.72 2.60 11.63
C LYS A 48 -29.25 1.62 10.56
N THR A 49 -30.10 1.32 9.58
CA THR A 49 -29.76 0.44 8.47
C THR A 49 -28.70 1.08 7.57
N TYR A 50 -28.79 2.39 7.33
CA TYR A 50 -27.82 3.12 6.52
C TYR A 50 -26.44 3.18 7.16
N LEU A 51 -26.33 3.46 8.46
CA LEU A 51 -25.06 3.61 9.17
C LEU A 51 -24.47 2.30 9.68
N LEU A 52 -25.28 1.42 10.27
CA LEU A 52 -24.82 0.21 10.98
C LEU A 52 -25.18 -1.11 10.27
N GLY A 53 -25.74 -1.07 9.06
CA GLY A 53 -26.16 -2.30 8.35
C GLY A 53 -27.20 -3.12 9.11
N ASN A 54 -27.97 -2.48 10.02
CA ASN A 54 -28.99 -3.09 10.88
C ASN A 54 -28.43 -4.03 11.97
N ASN A 55 -27.16 -3.90 12.35
CA ASN A 55 -26.48 -4.72 13.37
C ASN A 55 -26.65 -6.25 13.13
N LYS A 56 -26.49 -6.71 11.89
CA LYS A 56 -26.61 -8.13 11.51
C LYS A 56 -25.36 -8.66 10.82
N MET A 57 -24.22 -8.05 11.11
CA MET A 57 -22.94 -8.46 10.51
C MET A 57 -22.28 -9.54 11.38
N GLY A 58 -21.98 -10.70 10.78
CA GLY A 58 -21.15 -11.72 11.41
C GLY A 58 -19.66 -11.34 11.38
N TRP A 59 -18.86 -11.97 12.23
CA TRP A 59 -17.44 -11.68 12.47
C TRP A 59 -16.59 -11.68 11.19
N LEU A 60 -16.85 -12.60 10.27
CA LEU A 60 -16.11 -12.69 9.00
C LEU A 60 -16.36 -11.44 8.13
N SER A 61 -17.61 -11.01 8.05
CA SER A 61 -17.98 -9.79 7.29
C SER A 61 -17.38 -8.54 7.92
N ILE A 62 -17.35 -8.46 9.25
CA ILE A 62 -16.73 -7.38 10.01
C ILE A 62 -15.23 -7.37 9.74
N GLY A 63 -14.55 -8.51 9.91
CA GLY A 63 -13.11 -8.62 9.73
C GLY A 63 -12.68 -8.24 8.31
N ILE A 64 -13.35 -8.77 7.28
CA ILE A 64 -13.09 -8.40 5.88
C ILE A 64 -13.35 -6.90 5.65
N SER A 65 -14.43 -6.35 6.19
CA SER A 65 -14.74 -4.92 6.04
C SER A 65 -13.68 -4.02 6.72
N VAL A 66 -13.19 -4.40 7.89
CA VAL A 66 -12.11 -3.70 8.62
C VAL A 66 -10.82 -3.76 7.81
N ILE A 67 -10.42 -4.94 7.31
CA ILE A 67 -9.23 -5.12 6.48
C ILE A 67 -9.34 -4.29 5.19
N ALA A 68 -10.48 -4.37 4.51
CA ALA A 68 -10.72 -3.66 3.26
C ALA A 68 -10.72 -2.13 3.44
N THR A 69 -11.21 -1.63 4.57
CA THR A 69 -11.17 -0.19 4.88
C THR A 69 -9.74 0.33 5.05
N GLN A 70 -8.80 -0.53 5.45
CA GLN A 70 -7.37 -0.22 5.54
C GLN A 70 -6.61 -0.46 4.23
N ALA A 71 -7.15 -1.30 3.37
CA ALA A 71 -6.55 -1.69 2.09
C ALA A 71 -6.86 -0.66 1.01
N SER A 72 -6.27 0.52 1.14
CA SER A 72 -6.41 1.61 0.16
C SER A 72 -5.40 1.48 -0.99
N ALA A 73 -5.60 2.24 -2.06
CA ALA A 73 -4.62 2.36 -3.14
C ALA A 73 -3.23 2.77 -2.62
N ILE A 74 -3.16 3.62 -1.58
CA ILE A 74 -1.90 3.99 -0.93
C ILE A 74 -1.19 2.75 -0.38
N THR A 75 -1.91 1.82 0.25
CA THR A 75 -1.32 0.58 0.78
C THR A 75 -0.64 -0.25 -0.31
N PHE A 76 -1.27 -0.38 -1.49
CA PHE A 76 -0.76 -1.23 -2.57
C PHE A 76 0.21 -0.54 -3.53
N LEU A 77 0.30 0.79 -3.49
CA LEU A 77 1.22 1.56 -4.32
C LEU A 77 2.40 2.10 -3.51
N SER A 78 2.14 2.73 -2.35
CA SER A 78 3.20 3.39 -1.59
C SER A 78 4.02 2.41 -0.75
N ILE A 79 3.40 1.36 -0.19
CA ILE A 79 4.14 0.42 0.67
C ILE A 79 5.14 -0.45 -0.11
N PRO A 80 4.82 -1.00 -1.31
CA PRO A 80 5.86 -1.61 -2.14
C PRO A 80 6.95 -0.61 -2.53
N GLY A 81 6.60 0.65 -2.82
CA GLY A 81 7.56 1.72 -3.08
C GLY A 81 8.48 1.96 -1.87
N GLN A 82 7.92 1.99 -0.66
CA GLN A 82 8.73 2.11 0.56
C GLN A 82 9.67 0.91 0.76
N ALA A 83 9.17 -0.31 0.55
CA ALA A 83 10.01 -1.50 0.66
C ALA A 83 11.11 -1.54 -0.42
N PHE A 84 10.86 -0.99 -1.59
CA PHE A 84 11.87 -0.81 -2.64
C PHE A 84 13.03 0.07 -2.15
N TYR A 85 12.74 1.19 -1.48
CA TYR A 85 13.77 2.11 -0.98
C TYR A 85 14.37 1.67 0.36
N ASP A 86 13.53 1.34 1.35
CA ASP A 86 13.93 1.17 2.75
C ASP A 86 13.97 -0.30 3.20
N GLY A 87 13.46 -1.24 2.40
CA GLY A 87 13.35 -2.65 2.78
C GLY A 87 12.11 -2.97 3.60
N MET A 88 12.12 -4.11 4.30
CA MET A 88 10.94 -4.68 4.97
C MET A 88 10.74 -4.19 6.41
N GLY A 89 11.62 -3.36 6.96
CA GLY A 89 11.56 -2.89 8.36
C GLY A 89 10.24 -2.23 8.77
N PHE A 90 9.51 -1.63 7.81
CA PHE A 90 8.18 -1.05 8.05
C PHE A 90 7.16 -2.03 8.65
N ILE A 91 7.36 -3.36 8.50
CA ILE A 91 6.44 -4.36 9.05
C ILE A 91 6.34 -4.26 10.58
N GLN A 92 7.39 -3.78 11.25
CA GLN A 92 7.46 -3.70 12.72
C GLN A 92 6.34 -2.86 13.32
N ILE A 93 5.85 -1.83 12.62
CA ILE A 93 4.73 -1.00 13.05
C ILE A 93 3.45 -1.84 13.25
N TYR A 94 3.29 -2.91 12.49
CA TYR A 94 2.10 -3.78 12.61
C TYR A 94 2.17 -4.77 13.77
N PHE A 95 3.31 -4.93 14.44
CA PHE A 95 3.42 -5.83 15.59
C PHE A 95 2.65 -5.31 16.82
N GLY A 96 2.44 -3.99 16.93
CA GLY A 96 1.57 -3.41 17.94
C GLY A 96 0.08 -3.63 17.69
N LEU A 97 -0.33 -3.95 16.46
CA LEU A 97 -1.74 -4.07 16.07
C LEU A 97 -2.50 -5.16 16.86
N PRO A 98 -2.03 -6.40 17.00
CA PRO A 98 -2.74 -7.43 17.76
C PRO A 98 -2.96 -7.03 19.22
N ILE A 99 -1.97 -6.40 19.85
CA ILE A 99 -2.06 -5.91 21.23
C ILE A 99 -3.16 -4.85 21.35
N ALA A 100 -3.17 -3.89 20.45
CA ALA A 100 -4.19 -2.85 20.41
C ALA A 100 -5.60 -3.44 20.22
N MET A 101 -5.74 -4.45 19.32
CA MET A 101 -7.04 -5.10 19.11
C MET A 101 -7.54 -5.84 20.34
N VAL A 102 -6.66 -6.51 21.11
CA VAL A 102 -7.03 -7.13 22.38
C VAL A 102 -7.50 -6.08 23.37
N ILE A 103 -6.79 -4.96 23.52
CA ILE A 103 -7.19 -3.85 24.40
C ILE A 103 -8.57 -3.31 23.99
N LEU A 104 -8.81 -3.07 22.72
CA LEU A 104 -10.10 -2.57 22.23
C LEU A 104 -11.24 -3.58 22.43
N CYS A 105 -10.96 -4.87 22.29
CA CYS A 105 -11.93 -5.94 22.54
C CYS A 105 -12.36 -5.99 24.03
N ILE A 106 -11.46 -5.63 24.93
CA ILE A 106 -11.74 -5.62 26.39
C ILE A 106 -12.39 -4.29 26.80
N THR A 107 -12.04 -3.17 26.19
CA THR A 107 -12.44 -1.82 26.59
C THR A 107 -13.53 -1.22 25.70
N ALA A 108 -13.19 -0.78 24.50
CA ALA A 108 -14.06 0.03 23.63
C ALA A 108 -15.31 -0.73 23.13
N ILE A 109 -15.15 -1.97 22.65
CA ILE A 109 -16.27 -2.73 22.08
C ILE A 109 -17.39 -2.95 23.11
N PRO A 110 -17.14 -3.43 24.35
CA PRO A 110 -18.18 -3.58 25.33
C PRO A 110 -18.88 -2.26 25.70
N ILE A 111 -18.13 -1.16 25.81
CA ILE A 111 -18.67 0.15 26.10
C ILE A 111 -19.62 0.61 25.00
N TYR A 112 -19.19 0.56 23.75
CA TYR A 112 -19.97 1.02 22.62
C TYR A 112 -21.24 0.16 22.40
N HIS A 113 -21.14 -1.16 22.54
CA HIS A 113 -22.29 -2.05 22.44
C HIS A 113 -23.30 -1.83 23.56
N LYS A 114 -22.82 -1.64 24.82
CA LYS A 114 -23.69 -1.38 25.96
C LYS A 114 -24.48 -0.08 25.82
N LEU A 115 -23.83 0.96 25.27
CA LEU A 115 -24.45 2.27 25.08
C LEU A 115 -25.34 2.33 23.81
N GLY A 116 -25.20 1.37 22.89
CA GLY A 116 -25.95 1.35 21.64
C GLY A 116 -25.70 2.55 20.73
N VAL A 117 -24.48 3.10 20.78
CA VAL A 117 -24.13 4.32 20.05
C VAL A 117 -24.04 4.12 18.54
N TYR A 118 -24.40 5.14 17.77
CA TYR A 118 -24.17 5.19 16.31
C TYR A 118 -22.77 5.61 15.93
N THR A 119 -22.15 6.43 16.78
CA THR A 119 -20.79 6.94 16.59
C THR A 119 -19.99 6.86 17.88
N ALA A 120 -18.67 6.69 17.78
CA ALA A 120 -17.78 6.73 18.93
C ALA A 120 -17.93 8.03 19.77
N TYR A 121 -18.34 9.11 19.11
CA TYR A 121 -18.44 10.44 19.78
C TYR A 121 -19.70 10.58 20.66
N GLU A 122 -20.73 9.74 20.47
CA GLU A 122 -21.88 9.70 21.39
C GLU A 122 -21.48 9.23 22.79
N TYR A 123 -20.43 8.43 22.90
CA TYR A 123 -19.84 8.09 24.19
C TYR A 123 -19.38 9.33 24.97
N LEU A 124 -18.80 10.32 24.25
CA LEU A 124 -18.33 11.56 24.89
C LEU A 124 -19.50 12.41 25.40
N GLU A 125 -20.62 12.45 24.68
CA GLU A 125 -21.81 13.14 25.14
C GLU A 125 -22.38 12.49 26.40
N ASN A 126 -22.47 11.17 26.43
CA ASN A 126 -22.97 10.42 27.58
C ASN A 126 -22.04 10.52 28.81
N ARG A 127 -20.74 10.73 28.58
CA ARG A 127 -19.73 10.81 29.67
C ARG A 127 -19.47 12.22 30.17
N PHE A 128 -19.53 13.20 29.27
CA PHE A 128 -19.22 14.61 29.52
C PHE A 128 -20.41 15.48 29.14
N ASP A 129 -20.43 16.02 27.91
CA ASP A 129 -21.46 16.90 27.42
C ASP A 129 -21.54 16.92 25.88
N LEU A 130 -22.58 17.58 25.35
CA LEU A 130 -22.79 17.78 23.92
C LEU A 130 -21.65 18.60 23.27
N LYS A 131 -21.04 19.55 24.01
CA LYS A 131 -19.96 20.38 23.46
C LYS A 131 -18.73 19.56 23.19
N THR A 132 -18.37 18.64 24.08
CA THR A 132 -17.25 17.71 23.91
C THR A 132 -17.49 16.78 22.73
N ARG A 133 -18.70 16.22 22.56
CA ARG A 133 -19.08 15.45 21.36
C ARG A 133 -18.92 16.27 20.09
N ALA A 134 -19.47 17.50 20.07
CA ALA A 134 -19.43 18.36 18.90
C ALA A 134 -18.00 18.72 18.49
N LEU A 135 -17.14 19.07 19.46
CA LEU A 135 -15.72 19.35 19.22
C LEU A 135 -14.98 18.13 18.64
N ALA A 136 -15.15 16.96 19.23
CA ALA A 136 -14.51 15.73 18.75
C ALA A 136 -14.98 15.36 17.34
N ALA A 137 -16.27 15.48 17.06
CA ALA A 137 -16.83 15.24 15.73
C ALA A 137 -16.31 16.24 14.68
N PHE A 138 -16.19 17.52 15.06
CA PHE A 138 -15.65 18.56 14.18
C PHE A 138 -14.17 18.30 13.85
N LEU A 139 -13.35 17.98 14.84
CA LEU A 139 -11.93 17.63 14.62
C LEU A 139 -11.78 16.40 13.74
N PHE A 140 -12.62 15.37 13.96
CA PHE A 140 -12.68 14.20 13.09
C PHE A 140 -13.02 14.57 11.64
N LEU A 141 -14.00 15.42 11.40
CA LEU A 141 -14.38 15.83 10.05
C LEU A 141 -13.24 16.55 9.33
N ILE A 142 -12.49 17.42 10.02
CA ILE A 142 -11.31 18.06 9.44
C ILE A 142 -10.25 17.03 9.09
N GLN A 143 -9.86 16.20 10.06
CA GLN A 143 -8.86 15.14 9.85
C GLN A 143 -9.27 14.21 8.71
N ARG A 144 -10.53 13.81 8.68
CA ARG A 144 -11.04 12.87 7.67
C ARG A 144 -11.16 13.51 6.30
N GLY A 145 -11.54 14.76 6.22
CA GLY A 145 -11.55 15.55 4.97
C GLY A 145 -10.16 15.61 4.34
N LEU A 146 -9.15 15.96 5.11
CA LEU A 146 -7.75 16.01 4.66
C LEU A 146 -7.26 14.61 4.22
N SER A 147 -7.53 13.58 5.03
CA SER A 147 -7.15 12.20 4.73
C SER A 147 -7.85 11.69 3.46
N THR A 148 -9.12 12.02 3.25
CA THR A 148 -9.89 11.64 2.06
C THR A 148 -9.31 12.31 0.81
N GLY A 149 -8.91 13.58 0.89
CA GLY A 149 -8.23 14.28 -0.20
C GLY A 149 -6.98 13.51 -0.67
N ILE A 150 -6.10 13.12 0.25
CA ILE A 150 -4.89 12.33 -0.06
C ILE A 150 -5.27 10.96 -0.64
N THR A 151 -6.31 10.32 -0.09
CA THR A 151 -6.76 8.98 -0.52
C THR A 151 -7.34 9.00 -1.94
N ILE A 152 -7.95 10.11 -2.38
CA ILE A 152 -8.41 10.30 -3.76
C ILE A 152 -7.24 10.69 -4.67
N TYR A 153 -6.34 11.56 -4.20
CA TYR A 153 -5.22 12.07 -4.99
C TYR A 153 -4.25 10.96 -5.42
N ALA A 154 -3.87 10.06 -4.52
CA ALA A 154 -2.86 9.02 -4.81
C ALA A 154 -3.26 8.07 -5.96
N PRO A 155 -4.46 7.43 -5.98
CA PRO A 155 -4.88 6.63 -7.13
C PRO A 155 -5.10 7.48 -8.39
N SER A 156 -5.55 8.74 -8.24
CA SER A 156 -5.73 9.64 -9.38
C SER A 156 -4.39 9.98 -10.04
N LEU A 157 -3.32 10.12 -9.27
CA LEU A 157 -1.97 10.34 -9.81
C LEU A 157 -1.52 9.15 -10.66
N VAL A 158 -1.76 7.92 -10.20
CA VAL A 158 -1.43 6.71 -10.97
C VAL A 158 -2.27 6.63 -12.23
N LEU A 159 -3.59 6.84 -12.13
CA LEU A 159 -4.47 6.87 -13.31
C LEU A 159 -4.07 7.95 -14.30
N ALA A 160 -3.79 9.17 -13.84
CA ALA A 160 -3.32 10.27 -14.69
C ALA A 160 -2.03 9.90 -15.43
N THR A 161 -1.09 9.25 -14.73
CA THR A 161 0.19 8.82 -15.32
C THR A 161 -0.02 7.71 -16.35
N VAL A 162 -0.86 6.71 -16.04
CA VAL A 162 -1.11 5.55 -16.93
C VAL A 162 -1.98 5.93 -18.13
N LEU A 163 -3.00 6.78 -17.92
CA LEU A 163 -3.94 7.21 -18.96
C LEU A 163 -3.44 8.40 -19.77
N GLY A 164 -2.43 9.12 -19.26
CA GLY A 164 -1.96 10.38 -19.84
C GLY A 164 -2.97 11.54 -19.66
N TRP A 165 -3.83 11.46 -18.65
CA TRP A 165 -4.84 12.48 -18.38
C TRP A 165 -4.30 13.59 -17.47
N ASP A 166 -4.96 14.75 -17.51
CA ASP A 166 -4.71 15.81 -16.54
C ASP A 166 -5.11 15.36 -15.14
N ILE A 167 -4.25 15.63 -14.15
CA ILE A 167 -4.45 15.18 -12.76
C ILE A 167 -5.70 15.79 -12.13
N ASN A 168 -6.03 17.05 -12.44
CA ASN A 168 -7.18 17.72 -11.83
C ASN A 168 -8.49 17.07 -12.28
N TRP A 169 -8.62 16.78 -13.58
CA TRP A 169 -9.78 16.07 -14.11
C TRP A 169 -9.90 14.66 -13.56
N THR A 170 -8.77 13.97 -13.40
CA THR A 170 -8.74 12.61 -12.86
C THR A 170 -9.19 12.60 -11.39
N VAL A 171 -8.75 13.56 -10.58
CA VAL A 171 -9.18 13.72 -9.18
C VAL A 171 -10.68 14.04 -9.09
N ILE A 172 -11.18 14.96 -9.91
CA ILE A 172 -12.59 15.34 -9.92
C ILE A 172 -13.46 14.12 -10.31
N LEU A 173 -13.08 13.40 -11.37
CA LEU A 173 -13.82 12.25 -11.84
C LEU A 173 -13.85 11.13 -10.78
N THR A 174 -12.69 10.78 -10.23
CA THR A 174 -12.57 9.75 -9.20
C THR A 174 -13.37 10.11 -7.96
N GLY A 175 -13.22 11.35 -7.46
CA GLY A 175 -13.95 11.84 -6.30
C GLY A 175 -15.47 11.84 -6.51
N THR A 176 -15.92 12.27 -7.69
CA THR A 176 -17.35 12.28 -8.04
C THR A 176 -17.94 10.87 -8.07
N ILE A 177 -17.27 9.91 -8.72
CA ILE A 177 -17.72 8.51 -8.80
C ILE A 177 -17.83 7.91 -7.39
N VAL A 178 -16.79 8.09 -6.55
CA VAL A 178 -16.78 7.56 -5.17
C VAL A 178 -17.89 8.17 -4.34
N THR A 179 -18.10 9.48 -4.44
CA THR A 179 -19.16 10.18 -3.70
C THR A 179 -20.55 9.70 -4.12
N LEU A 180 -20.80 9.56 -5.41
CA LEU A 180 -22.11 9.14 -5.94
C LEU A 180 -22.47 7.73 -5.47
N TYR A 181 -21.59 6.73 -5.61
CA TYR A 181 -21.96 5.38 -5.21
C TYR A 181 -22.07 5.22 -3.69
N THR A 182 -21.27 5.98 -2.92
CA THR A 182 -21.34 5.97 -1.46
C THR A 182 -22.65 6.58 -0.97
N TYR A 183 -23.06 7.72 -1.54
CA TYR A 183 -24.32 8.39 -1.24
C TYR A 183 -25.53 7.49 -1.53
N LEU A 184 -25.55 6.82 -2.68
CA LEU A 184 -26.65 5.97 -3.11
C LEU A 184 -26.75 4.67 -2.31
N GLY A 185 -25.63 4.13 -1.83
CA GLY A 185 -25.57 2.78 -1.29
C GLY A 185 -25.40 2.66 0.23
N GLY A 186 -24.94 3.70 0.91
CA GLY A 186 -24.64 3.68 2.34
C GLY A 186 -23.58 2.64 2.74
N THR A 187 -23.46 2.38 4.05
CA THR A 187 -22.44 1.47 4.62
C THR A 187 -22.50 0.05 4.06
N LYS A 188 -23.69 -0.46 3.80
CA LYS A 188 -23.88 -1.83 3.31
C LYS A 188 -23.33 -2.00 1.89
N ALA A 189 -23.61 -1.03 0.98
CA ALA A 189 -23.06 -1.04 -0.36
C ALA A 189 -21.52 -0.94 -0.33
N VAL A 190 -21.00 -0.03 0.48
CA VAL A 190 -19.55 0.14 0.66
C VAL A 190 -18.90 -1.15 1.14
N SER A 191 -19.50 -1.87 2.11
CA SER A 191 -18.95 -3.14 2.59
C SER A 191 -18.94 -4.22 1.52
N TYR A 192 -19.99 -4.33 0.70
CA TYR A 192 -20.04 -5.30 -0.41
C TYR A 192 -19.06 -4.96 -1.53
N THR A 193 -18.93 -3.69 -1.90
CA THR A 193 -17.95 -3.26 -2.91
C THR A 193 -16.52 -3.47 -2.44
N GLN A 194 -16.22 -3.16 -1.18
CA GLN A 194 -14.90 -3.39 -0.57
C GLN A 194 -14.51 -4.87 -0.56
N MET A 195 -15.46 -5.77 -0.29
CA MET A 195 -15.20 -7.21 -0.31
C MET A 195 -14.76 -7.67 -1.71
N GLN A 196 -15.45 -7.22 -2.77
CA GLN A 196 -15.10 -7.54 -4.15
C GLN A 196 -13.76 -6.90 -4.56
N GLN A 197 -13.55 -5.63 -4.20
CA GLN A 197 -12.30 -4.92 -4.46
C GLN A 197 -11.11 -5.62 -3.80
N THR A 198 -11.28 -6.14 -2.59
CA THR A 198 -10.24 -6.91 -1.89
C THR A 198 -9.83 -8.15 -2.68
N ILE A 199 -10.78 -8.88 -3.27
CA ILE A 199 -10.48 -10.05 -4.12
C ILE A 199 -9.68 -9.62 -5.35
N VAL A 200 -10.09 -8.55 -6.03
CA VAL A 200 -9.38 -8.03 -7.21
C VAL A 200 -7.95 -7.60 -6.85
N ILE A 201 -7.78 -6.95 -5.70
CA ILE A 201 -6.47 -6.54 -5.20
C ILE A 201 -5.56 -7.76 -4.96
N TRP A 202 -6.06 -8.82 -4.32
CA TRP A 202 -5.29 -10.05 -4.12
C TRP A 202 -4.86 -10.70 -5.43
N ILE A 203 -5.78 -10.79 -6.39
CA ILE A 203 -5.47 -11.31 -7.74
C ILE A 203 -4.38 -10.44 -8.39
N GLY A 204 -4.50 -9.11 -8.32
CA GLY A 204 -3.49 -8.18 -8.84
C GLY A 204 -2.12 -8.34 -8.18
N LEU A 205 -2.08 -8.51 -6.85
CA LEU A 205 -0.84 -8.72 -6.09
C LEU A 205 -0.12 -10.01 -6.53
N PHE A 206 -0.86 -11.12 -6.63
CA PHE A 206 -0.28 -12.39 -7.09
C PHE A 206 0.14 -12.34 -8.56
N ALA A 207 -0.66 -11.70 -9.42
CA ALA A 207 -0.31 -11.51 -10.82
C ALA A 207 0.96 -10.66 -10.98
N ALA A 208 1.09 -9.55 -10.25
CA ALA A 208 2.29 -8.72 -10.26
C ALA A 208 3.52 -9.50 -9.78
N THR A 209 3.40 -10.27 -8.70
CA THR A 209 4.47 -11.13 -8.18
C THR A 209 4.90 -12.15 -9.24
N TYR A 210 3.94 -12.83 -9.87
CA TYR A 210 4.20 -13.80 -10.93
C TYR A 210 4.90 -13.16 -12.13
N ILE A 211 4.43 -12.01 -12.60
CA ILE A 211 5.02 -11.27 -13.72
C ILE A 211 6.47 -10.86 -13.41
N LEU A 212 6.74 -10.38 -12.20
CA LEU A 212 8.10 -10.01 -11.81
C LEU A 212 9.03 -11.22 -11.81
N ILE A 213 8.60 -12.33 -11.23
CA ILE A 213 9.41 -13.57 -11.20
C ILE A 213 9.63 -14.11 -12.61
N SER A 214 8.59 -14.13 -13.45
CA SER A 214 8.69 -14.68 -14.81
C SER A 214 9.55 -13.82 -15.76
N ASN A 215 9.73 -12.55 -15.46
CA ASN A 215 10.58 -11.64 -16.25
C ASN A 215 12.02 -11.50 -15.70
N LEU A 216 12.36 -12.23 -14.63
CA LEU A 216 13.76 -12.32 -14.21
C LEU A 216 14.60 -13.02 -15.28
N PRO A 217 15.91 -12.70 -15.41
CA PRO A 217 16.80 -13.44 -16.29
C PRO A 217 16.80 -14.93 -15.96
N ALA A 218 16.84 -15.79 -16.99
CA ALA A 218 16.71 -17.25 -16.84
C ALA A 218 17.78 -17.90 -15.95
N ASN A 219 18.91 -17.23 -15.76
CA ASN A 219 20.02 -17.67 -14.91
C ASN A 219 19.85 -17.27 -13.42
N ILE A 220 18.81 -16.52 -13.06
CA ILE A 220 18.54 -16.02 -11.71
C ILE A 220 17.42 -16.85 -11.07
N SER A 221 17.76 -17.58 -10.01
CA SER A 221 16.79 -18.36 -9.23
C SER A 221 16.13 -17.50 -8.16
N PHE A 222 14.99 -17.94 -7.62
CA PHE A 222 14.35 -17.27 -6.48
C PHE A 222 15.26 -17.19 -5.25
N SER A 223 16.14 -18.21 -5.04
CA SER A 223 17.16 -18.16 -3.99
C SER A 223 18.16 -17.01 -4.20
N ASP A 224 18.55 -16.75 -5.45
CA ASP A 224 19.45 -15.64 -5.76
C ASP A 224 18.78 -14.28 -5.46
N VAL A 225 17.47 -14.16 -5.75
CA VAL A 225 16.67 -12.96 -5.40
C VAL A 225 16.72 -12.68 -3.90
N VAL A 226 16.46 -13.70 -3.07
CA VAL A 226 16.48 -13.56 -1.60
C VAL A 226 17.88 -13.17 -1.10
N HIS A 227 18.94 -13.76 -1.67
CA HIS A 227 20.30 -13.43 -1.29
C HIS A 227 20.73 -12.02 -1.69
N VAL A 228 20.38 -11.57 -2.89
CA VAL A 228 20.65 -10.20 -3.34
C VAL A 228 19.91 -9.20 -2.44
N ALA A 229 18.65 -9.45 -2.16
CA ALA A 229 17.85 -8.62 -1.26
C ALA A 229 18.45 -8.55 0.15
N GLY A 230 18.89 -9.69 0.70
CA GLY A 230 19.51 -9.78 2.03
C GLY A 230 20.81 -9.03 2.12
N ASN A 231 21.70 -9.21 1.14
CA ASN A 231 23.00 -8.52 1.10
C ASN A 231 22.87 -7.00 0.94
N MET A 232 21.74 -6.53 0.40
CA MET A 232 21.46 -5.10 0.26
C MET A 232 20.58 -4.56 1.40
N GLY A 233 20.43 -5.30 2.53
CA GLY A 233 19.69 -4.89 3.72
C GLY A 233 18.18 -4.79 3.51
N LYS A 234 17.63 -5.35 2.41
CA LYS A 234 16.19 -5.21 2.09
C LYS A 234 15.29 -6.21 2.82
N THR A 235 15.84 -7.28 3.37
CA THR A 235 15.11 -8.34 4.06
C THR A 235 15.16 -8.22 5.59
N GLU A 236 15.74 -7.17 6.12
CA GLU A 236 15.75 -6.92 7.55
C GLU A 236 14.33 -6.61 8.03
N LEU A 237 13.77 -7.58 8.77
CA LEU A 237 12.39 -7.52 9.28
C LEU A 237 12.32 -6.92 10.68
N ILE A 238 13.34 -7.17 11.50
CA ILE A 238 13.36 -6.83 12.92
C ILE A 238 14.67 -6.13 13.23
N ASP A 239 14.56 -4.90 13.67
CA ASP A 239 15.64 -4.13 14.25
C ASP A 239 15.42 -4.02 15.76
N LEU A 240 16.34 -4.59 16.53
CA LEU A 240 16.33 -4.60 18.00
C LEU A 240 17.05 -3.38 18.60
N SER A 241 17.64 -2.53 17.76
CA SER A 241 18.30 -1.33 18.25
C SER A 241 17.33 -0.43 19.02
N PHE A 242 17.82 0.17 20.11
CA PHE A 242 17.07 1.17 20.87
C PHE A 242 17.54 2.56 20.47
N ASP A 243 17.26 2.93 19.20
CA ASP A 243 17.57 4.25 18.68
C ASP A 243 16.26 5.05 18.47
N PRO A 244 16.00 6.11 19.27
CA PRO A 244 14.83 6.96 19.11
C PRO A 244 14.80 7.74 17.79
N ALA A 245 15.92 7.87 17.10
CA ALA A 245 15.99 8.54 15.80
C ALA A 245 15.55 7.63 14.64
N ASP A 246 15.61 6.31 14.83
CA ASP A 246 15.13 5.36 13.84
C ASP A 246 13.62 5.12 13.95
N ARG A 247 12.94 5.24 12.81
CA ARG A 247 11.47 5.07 12.73
C ARG A 247 11.02 3.63 12.87
N TYR A 248 11.82 2.67 12.45
CA TYR A 248 11.42 1.30 12.23
C TYR A 248 12.25 0.33 13.07
N THR A 249 12.21 0.50 14.38
CA THR A 249 12.74 -0.47 15.36
C THR A 249 11.60 -1.29 15.93
N LEU A 250 11.90 -2.45 16.54
CA LEU A 250 10.91 -3.27 17.25
C LEU A 250 10.19 -2.47 18.33
N TRP A 251 10.89 -1.61 19.04
CA TRP A 251 10.36 -0.80 20.15
C TRP A 251 9.40 0.28 19.65
N SER A 252 9.77 1.01 18.61
CA SER A 252 8.89 1.99 17.97
C SER A 252 7.65 1.31 17.38
N GLY A 253 7.80 0.12 16.80
CA GLY A 253 6.74 -0.69 16.23
C GLY A 253 5.76 -1.21 17.30
N LEU A 254 6.27 -1.78 18.38
CA LEU A 254 5.42 -2.26 19.47
C LEU A 254 4.72 -1.12 20.21
N ILE A 255 5.46 -0.15 20.70
CA ILE A 255 4.88 0.94 21.51
C ILE A 255 4.09 1.89 20.61
N GLY A 256 4.74 2.50 19.63
CA GLY A 256 4.10 3.45 18.73
C GLY A 256 2.98 2.81 17.92
N GLY A 257 3.19 1.57 17.44
CA GLY A 257 2.18 0.80 16.71
C GLY A 257 0.93 0.49 17.55
N VAL A 258 1.07 0.20 18.85
CA VAL A 258 -0.08 0.03 19.75
C VAL A 258 -0.88 1.33 19.88
N PHE A 259 -0.24 2.45 20.21
CA PHE A 259 -0.95 3.72 20.37
C PHE A 259 -1.57 4.22 19.06
N LEU A 260 -0.87 4.06 17.94
CA LEU A 260 -1.41 4.39 16.62
C LEU A 260 -2.65 3.56 16.30
N SER A 261 -2.59 2.25 16.59
CA SER A 261 -3.72 1.35 16.34
C SER A 261 -4.88 1.60 17.29
N LEU A 262 -4.62 1.88 18.56
CA LEU A 262 -5.67 2.25 19.53
C LEU A 262 -6.40 3.53 19.08
N SER A 263 -5.68 4.55 18.65
CA SER A 263 -6.28 5.76 18.11
C SER A 263 -7.12 5.46 16.88
N TYR A 264 -6.55 4.75 15.88
CA TYR A 264 -7.20 4.51 14.60
C TYR A 264 -8.44 3.61 14.73
N PHE A 265 -8.37 2.51 15.49
CA PHE A 265 -9.48 1.58 15.65
C PHE A 265 -10.41 1.89 16.82
N GLY A 266 -9.98 2.71 17.76
CA GLY A 266 -10.79 3.07 18.93
C GLY A 266 -11.61 4.33 18.76
N THR A 267 -11.15 5.29 17.93
CA THR A 267 -11.78 6.61 17.84
C THR A 267 -12.13 7.07 16.42
N ASP A 268 -11.48 6.54 15.39
CA ASP A 268 -11.83 6.89 14.01
C ASP A 268 -13.14 6.21 13.60
N GLN A 269 -14.17 7.01 13.37
CA GLN A 269 -15.51 6.53 13.04
C GLN A 269 -15.54 5.61 11.81
N SER A 270 -14.65 5.77 10.86
CA SER A 270 -14.60 4.91 9.67
C SER A 270 -14.24 3.45 10.00
N GLN A 271 -13.51 3.21 11.09
CA GLN A 271 -13.17 1.89 11.60
C GLN A 271 -14.18 1.43 12.65
N VAL A 272 -14.51 2.31 13.62
CA VAL A 272 -15.46 2.02 14.69
C VAL A 272 -16.80 1.56 14.12
N GLN A 273 -17.30 2.23 13.10
CA GLN A 273 -18.56 1.90 12.44
C GLN A 273 -18.62 0.45 11.90
N ARG A 274 -17.47 -0.12 11.50
CA ARG A 274 -17.42 -1.49 10.95
C ARG A 274 -17.77 -2.54 11.99
N TYR A 275 -17.19 -2.44 13.18
CA TYR A 275 -17.43 -3.42 14.23
C TYR A 275 -18.69 -3.09 15.09
N LEU A 276 -19.17 -1.84 15.08
CA LEU A 276 -20.48 -1.52 15.66
C LEU A 276 -21.65 -2.16 14.91
N GLY A 277 -21.48 -2.52 13.63
CA GLY A 277 -22.47 -3.27 12.85
C GLY A 277 -22.62 -4.73 13.24
N GLY A 278 -21.84 -5.25 14.19
CA GLY A 278 -21.89 -6.63 14.65
C GLY A 278 -23.19 -6.97 15.38
N GLU A 279 -23.71 -8.20 15.15
CA GLU A 279 -24.92 -8.69 15.80
C GLU A 279 -24.74 -8.84 17.32
N THR A 280 -23.53 -9.27 17.73
CA THR A 280 -23.18 -9.45 19.13
C THR A 280 -21.80 -8.85 19.42
N ILE A 281 -21.50 -8.64 20.70
CA ILE A 281 -20.16 -8.25 21.18
C ILE A 281 -19.10 -9.26 20.71
N THR A 282 -19.43 -10.55 20.72
CA THR A 282 -18.52 -11.63 20.29
C THR A 282 -18.20 -11.51 18.80
N GLU A 283 -19.19 -11.25 17.95
CA GLU A 283 -18.98 -11.06 16.51
C GLU A 283 -18.06 -9.86 16.23
N SER A 284 -18.26 -8.76 16.94
CA SER A 284 -17.42 -7.56 16.83
C SER A 284 -15.98 -7.82 17.27
N ARG A 285 -15.78 -8.53 18.39
CA ARG A 285 -14.45 -8.90 18.91
C ARG A 285 -13.72 -9.84 17.95
N LEU A 286 -14.37 -10.91 17.50
CA LEU A 286 -13.78 -11.87 16.58
C LEU A 286 -13.41 -11.22 15.24
N GLY A 287 -14.29 -10.36 14.70
CA GLY A 287 -14.01 -9.63 13.47
C GLY A 287 -12.79 -8.72 13.59
N LEU A 288 -12.67 -7.99 14.71
CA LEU A 288 -11.54 -7.12 14.95
C LEU A 288 -10.23 -7.90 15.14
N LEU A 289 -10.23 -8.98 15.95
CA LEU A 289 -9.05 -9.85 16.12
C LEU A 289 -8.62 -10.52 14.82
N MET A 290 -9.57 -11.04 14.03
CA MET A 290 -9.28 -11.61 12.71
C MET A 290 -8.57 -10.60 11.82
N SER A 291 -9.01 -9.34 11.85
CA SER A 291 -8.37 -8.29 11.03
C SER A 291 -6.90 -8.08 11.38
N ALA A 292 -6.53 -8.16 12.66
CA ALA A 292 -5.14 -8.06 13.11
C ALA A 292 -4.29 -9.24 12.64
N ILE A 293 -4.82 -10.46 12.78
CA ILE A 293 -4.11 -11.68 12.37
C ILE A 293 -3.83 -11.70 10.86
N VAL A 294 -4.82 -11.31 10.05
CA VAL A 294 -4.70 -11.33 8.59
C VAL A 294 -3.86 -10.16 8.07
N LYS A 295 -3.87 -9.02 8.78
CA LYS A 295 -3.15 -7.81 8.33
C LYS A 295 -1.64 -8.00 8.26
N ILE A 296 -1.03 -8.69 9.22
CA ILE A 296 0.43 -8.87 9.27
C ILE A 296 0.94 -9.69 8.08
N PRO A 297 0.42 -10.91 7.78
CA PRO A 297 0.82 -11.65 6.58
C PRO A 297 0.53 -10.88 5.28
N MET A 298 -0.60 -10.19 5.21
CA MET A 298 -0.93 -9.36 4.04
C MET A 298 0.14 -8.27 3.84
N GLN A 299 0.52 -7.59 4.91
CA GLN A 299 1.52 -6.53 4.85
C GLN A 299 2.90 -7.06 4.46
N PHE A 300 3.27 -8.25 4.98
CA PHE A 300 4.50 -8.94 4.59
C PHE A 300 4.53 -9.21 3.07
N LEU A 301 3.44 -9.72 2.49
CA LEU A 301 3.36 -9.98 1.05
C LEU A 301 3.47 -8.70 0.22
N ILE A 302 2.84 -7.60 0.67
CA ILE A 302 2.91 -6.31 -0.01
C ILE A 302 4.34 -5.75 0.00
N LEU A 303 5.03 -5.83 1.15
CA LEU A 303 6.43 -5.41 1.27
C LEU A 303 7.35 -6.31 0.44
N SER A 304 7.11 -7.63 0.43
CA SER A 304 7.87 -8.58 -0.39
C SER A 304 7.78 -8.27 -1.87
N LEU A 305 6.62 -7.80 -2.37
CA LEU A 305 6.48 -7.34 -3.75
C LEU A 305 7.41 -6.15 -4.03
N GLY A 306 7.53 -5.20 -3.10
CA GLY A 306 8.44 -4.06 -3.23
C GLY A 306 9.91 -4.47 -3.27
N VAL A 307 10.31 -5.41 -2.40
CA VAL A 307 11.67 -5.99 -2.40
C VAL A 307 11.93 -6.76 -3.69
N LEU A 308 10.96 -7.54 -4.16
CA LEU A 308 11.08 -8.27 -5.43
C LEU A 308 11.24 -7.31 -6.61
N LEU A 309 10.49 -6.20 -6.62
CA LEU A 309 10.63 -5.15 -7.63
C LEU A 309 12.01 -4.48 -7.55
N PHE A 310 12.54 -4.24 -6.35
CA PHE A 310 13.88 -3.74 -6.16
C PHE A 310 14.93 -4.67 -6.78
N VAL A 311 14.85 -5.99 -6.50
CA VAL A 311 15.79 -6.97 -7.06
C VAL A 311 15.62 -7.11 -8.57
N PHE A 312 14.40 -7.08 -9.08
CA PHE A 312 14.14 -7.08 -10.53
C PHE A 312 14.92 -5.97 -11.24
N TYR A 313 14.90 -4.75 -10.70
CA TYR A 313 15.65 -3.62 -11.25
C TYR A 313 17.16 -3.65 -10.99
N GLN A 314 17.69 -4.65 -10.28
CA GLN A 314 19.13 -4.90 -10.28
C GLN A 314 19.61 -5.59 -11.56
N PHE A 315 18.72 -6.27 -12.27
CA PHE A 315 19.01 -7.04 -13.49
C PHE A 315 18.43 -6.41 -14.76
N VAL A 316 17.43 -5.55 -14.62
CA VAL A 316 16.76 -4.85 -15.72
C VAL A 316 17.04 -3.35 -15.56
N PRO A 317 17.43 -2.63 -16.64
CA PRO A 317 17.67 -1.20 -16.55
C PRO A 317 16.44 -0.46 -16.04
N GLN A 318 16.61 0.29 -14.95
CA GLN A 318 15.54 1.14 -14.42
C GLN A 318 15.65 2.55 -15.00
N PRO A 319 14.53 3.24 -15.23
CA PRO A 319 14.57 4.66 -15.57
C PRO A 319 15.02 5.46 -14.33
N ILE A 320 15.70 6.58 -14.54
CA ILE A 320 16.05 7.47 -13.43
C ILE A 320 14.81 8.07 -12.78
N PHE A 321 13.74 8.26 -13.57
CA PHE A 321 12.47 8.75 -13.07
C PHE A 321 11.29 7.99 -13.72
N PHE A 322 10.35 7.50 -12.89
CA PHE A 322 9.29 6.61 -13.34
C PHE A 322 8.07 7.34 -13.94
N ASN A 323 7.92 8.65 -13.72
CA ASN A 323 6.80 9.40 -14.28
C ASN A 323 7.09 9.87 -15.71
N ALA A 324 6.71 9.06 -16.70
CA ALA A 324 6.93 9.35 -18.10
C ALA A 324 6.30 10.67 -18.58
N THR A 325 5.23 11.15 -17.95
CA THR A 325 4.57 12.41 -18.30
C THR A 325 5.45 13.59 -17.91
N GLU A 326 6.04 13.57 -16.72
CA GLU A 326 6.96 14.60 -16.26
C GLU A 326 8.29 14.56 -17.04
N VAL A 327 8.80 13.38 -17.32
CA VAL A 327 10.00 13.19 -18.15
C VAL A 327 9.80 13.85 -19.54
N LYS A 328 8.63 13.69 -20.17
CA LYS A 328 8.32 14.35 -21.43
C LYS A 328 8.33 15.88 -21.33
N LYS A 329 7.87 16.44 -20.21
CA LYS A 329 7.94 17.89 -19.98
C LYS A 329 9.39 18.37 -19.87
N VAL A 330 10.24 17.65 -19.15
CA VAL A 330 11.67 17.96 -19.02
C VAL A 330 12.37 17.87 -20.39
N TYR A 331 12.07 16.87 -21.21
CA TYR A 331 12.63 16.75 -22.55
C TYR A 331 12.23 17.92 -23.49
N ASN A 332 11.15 18.64 -23.17
CA ASN A 332 10.70 19.81 -23.91
C ASN A 332 11.09 21.16 -23.23
N SER A 333 11.90 21.11 -22.15
CA SER A 333 12.37 22.27 -21.41
C SER A 333 13.85 22.57 -21.65
N SER A 334 14.35 23.68 -21.07
CA SER A 334 15.77 24.04 -21.03
C SER A 334 16.65 23.01 -20.32
N GLU A 335 16.07 22.22 -19.41
CA GLU A 335 16.76 21.25 -18.56
C GLU A 335 17.04 19.89 -19.26
N LYS A 336 16.65 19.76 -20.53
CA LYS A 336 16.82 18.52 -21.31
C LYS A 336 18.24 17.98 -21.26
N ILE A 337 19.27 18.83 -21.48
CA ILE A 337 20.66 18.40 -21.57
C ILE A 337 21.13 17.91 -20.19
N ALA A 338 20.80 18.63 -19.13
CA ALA A 338 21.15 18.24 -17.76
C ALA A 338 20.54 16.87 -17.40
N TYR A 339 19.25 16.67 -17.72
CA TYR A 339 18.57 15.40 -17.49
C TYR A 339 19.19 14.25 -18.28
N GLN A 340 19.52 14.45 -19.55
CA GLN A 340 20.17 13.43 -20.39
C GLN A 340 21.56 13.04 -19.87
N THR A 341 22.34 14.01 -19.37
CA THR A 341 23.64 13.74 -18.76
C THR A 341 23.46 12.87 -17.52
N LEU A 342 22.54 13.27 -16.63
CA LEU A 342 22.21 12.53 -15.41
C LEU A 342 21.69 11.12 -15.69
N GLU A 343 20.84 10.95 -16.69
CA GLU A 343 20.33 9.65 -17.12
C GLU A 343 21.46 8.74 -17.65
N THR A 344 22.40 9.30 -18.41
CA THR A 344 23.54 8.55 -18.92
C THR A 344 24.48 8.09 -17.82
N GLU A 345 24.79 8.97 -16.86
CA GLU A 345 25.59 8.63 -15.68
C GLU A 345 24.91 7.56 -14.83
N PHE A 346 23.62 7.73 -14.57
CA PHE A 346 22.84 6.76 -13.80
C PHE A 346 22.84 5.38 -14.46
N GLN A 347 22.65 5.31 -15.78
CA GLN A 347 22.67 4.05 -16.52
C GLN A 347 24.04 3.40 -16.48
N ALA A 348 25.12 4.17 -16.57
CA ALA A 348 26.50 3.65 -16.50
C ALA A 348 26.77 3.03 -15.13
N VAL A 349 26.43 3.72 -14.03
CA VAL A 349 26.59 3.22 -12.66
C VAL A 349 25.69 2.00 -12.40
N SER A 350 24.45 2.03 -12.88
CA SER A 350 23.50 0.92 -12.77
C SER A 350 24.04 -0.34 -13.48
N LEU A 351 24.64 -0.21 -14.65
CA LEU A 351 25.23 -1.33 -15.37
C LEU A 351 26.44 -1.91 -14.62
N GLN A 352 27.30 -1.06 -14.06
CA GLN A 352 28.43 -1.52 -13.21
C GLN A 352 27.92 -2.30 -11.99
N LYS A 353 26.84 -1.83 -11.36
CA LYS A 353 26.21 -2.51 -10.24
C LYS A 353 25.65 -3.87 -10.64
N THR A 354 24.95 -3.95 -11.77
CA THR A 354 24.43 -5.22 -12.31
C THR A 354 25.55 -6.23 -12.55
N ASN A 355 26.66 -5.81 -13.16
CA ASN A 355 27.83 -6.67 -13.39
C ASN A 355 28.45 -7.17 -12.08
N ALA A 356 28.58 -6.28 -11.08
CA ALA A 356 29.09 -6.67 -9.75
C ALA A 356 28.15 -7.70 -9.07
N ILE A 357 26.83 -7.54 -9.17
CA ILE A 357 25.86 -8.50 -8.65
C ILE A 357 25.99 -9.85 -9.36
N GLN A 358 26.13 -9.87 -10.67
CA GLN A 358 26.35 -11.11 -11.43
C GLN A 358 27.66 -11.81 -11.02
N THR A 359 28.74 -11.06 -10.87
CA THR A 359 30.02 -11.58 -10.36
C THR A 359 29.86 -12.20 -8.97
N TYR A 360 29.17 -11.50 -8.07
CA TYR A 360 28.87 -12.03 -6.74
C TYR A 360 28.10 -13.35 -6.78
N LEU A 361 27.06 -13.44 -7.60
CA LEU A 361 26.26 -14.66 -7.74
C LEU A 361 27.06 -15.82 -8.34
N THR A 362 27.95 -15.56 -9.30
CA THR A 362 28.85 -16.56 -9.87
C THR A 362 29.85 -17.07 -8.83
N LEU A 363 30.53 -16.16 -8.11
CA LEU A 363 31.44 -16.54 -7.02
C LEU A 363 30.73 -17.42 -5.97
N ARG A 364 29.51 -17.04 -5.60
CA ARG A 364 28.73 -17.81 -4.63
C ARG A 364 28.37 -19.20 -5.09
N LYS A 365 28.04 -19.40 -6.39
CA LYS A 365 27.65 -20.71 -6.96
C LYS A 365 28.85 -21.59 -7.22
N ASP A 366 29.89 -21.05 -7.83
CA ASP A 366 30.98 -21.82 -8.40
C ASP A 366 32.17 -21.90 -7.45
N GLU A 367 32.39 -20.87 -6.61
CA GLU A 367 33.57 -20.73 -5.77
C GLU A 367 33.23 -20.27 -4.33
N PRO A 368 32.40 -21.02 -3.58
CA PRO A 368 31.88 -20.55 -2.27
C PRO A 368 33.00 -20.33 -1.21
N ASN A 369 34.19 -20.84 -1.44
CA ASN A 369 35.37 -20.69 -0.54
C ASN A 369 36.06 -19.34 -0.70
N LYS A 370 35.78 -18.57 -1.73
CA LYS A 370 36.38 -17.24 -1.98
C LYS A 370 35.66 -16.12 -1.20
N LEU A 371 35.56 -16.27 0.09
CA LEU A 371 34.83 -15.35 0.97
C LEU A 371 35.32 -13.91 0.87
N THR A 372 36.65 -13.69 0.77
CA THR A 372 37.25 -12.35 0.67
C THR A 372 36.85 -11.62 -0.61
N GLU A 373 36.80 -12.33 -1.75
CA GLU A 373 36.37 -11.75 -3.02
C GLU A 373 34.88 -11.45 -3.01
N MET A 374 34.05 -12.33 -2.41
CA MET A 374 32.62 -12.10 -2.22
C MET A 374 32.36 -10.85 -1.36
N LEU A 375 33.07 -10.69 -0.24
CA LEU A 375 32.92 -9.51 0.64
C LEU A 375 33.35 -8.21 -0.06
N ALA A 376 34.45 -8.25 -0.84
CA ALA A 376 34.90 -7.11 -1.63
C ALA A 376 33.81 -6.71 -2.68
N THR A 377 33.25 -7.70 -3.37
CA THR A 377 32.19 -7.47 -4.36
C THR A 377 30.93 -6.91 -3.71
N MET A 378 30.55 -7.39 -2.52
CA MET A 378 29.41 -6.83 -1.77
C MET A 378 29.62 -5.36 -1.40
N LYS A 379 30.82 -4.98 -0.93
CA LYS A 379 31.13 -3.57 -0.64
C LYS A 379 31.03 -2.70 -1.89
N LEU A 380 31.51 -3.19 -3.03
CA LEU A 380 31.37 -2.50 -4.31
C LEU A 380 29.90 -2.30 -4.70
N ILE A 381 29.07 -3.33 -4.54
CA ILE A 381 27.63 -3.24 -4.82
C ILE A 381 26.98 -2.17 -3.94
N GLN A 382 27.30 -2.12 -2.65
CA GLN A 382 26.77 -1.11 -1.73
C GLN A 382 27.19 0.31 -2.13
N GLN A 383 28.47 0.52 -2.48
CA GLN A 383 28.97 1.83 -2.93
C GLN A 383 28.28 2.30 -4.22
N LEU A 384 28.08 1.39 -5.17
CA LEU A 384 27.38 1.70 -6.43
C LEU A 384 25.90 2.00 -6.18
N ASP A 385 25.24 1.30 -5.25
CA ASP A 385 23.87 1.58 -4.87
C ASP A 385 23.70 2.97 -4.22
N GLU A 386 24.63 3.36 -3.34
CA GLU A 386 24.64 4.70 -2.76
C GLU A 386 24.87 5.78 -3.83
N THR A 387 25.71 5.50 -4.82
CA THR A 387 25.94 6.42 -5.95
C THR A 387 24.65 6.56 -6.80
N CYS A 388 23.97 5.46 -7.11
CA CYS A 388 22.68 5.50 -7.77
C CYS A 388 21.63 6.31 -6.98
N LYS A 389 21.59 6.14 -5.65
CA LYS A 389 20.67 6.92 -4.78
C LYS A 389 21.00 8.42 -4.77
N LYS A 390 22.28 8.79 -4.84
CA LYS A 390 22.70 10.21 -4.93
C LYS A 390 22.29 10.82 -6.27
N LEU A 391 22.53 10.12 -7.37
CA LEU A 391 22.11 10.57 -8.71
C LEU A 391 20.59 10.72 -8.83
N HIS A 392 19.85 9.83 -8.20
CA HIS A 392 18.37 9.91 -8.19
C HIS A 392 17.81 11.11 -7.40
N LYS A 393 18.58 11.69 -6.48
CA LYS A 393 18.18 12.86 -5.68
C LYS A 393 18.51 14.21 -6.35
N GLN A 394 19.35 14.21 -7.36
CA GLN A 394 19.68 15.37 -8.18
C GLN A 394 18.58 15.66 -9.20
#